data_397ab95ffaca6578d85b3fcaee8e4cd7
#
_entry.id   397ab95ffaca6578d85b3fcaee8e4cd7
#
_cell.length_a   1.000
_cell.length_b   1.000
_cell.length_c   1.000
_cell.angle_alpha   90.00
_cell.angle_beta   90.00
_cell.angle_gamma   90.00
#
_symmetry.space_group_name_H-M   'P 1'
#
loop_
_entity.id
_entity.type
_entity.pdbx_description
1 polymer ?
#
loop_
_entity_poly.entity_id
_entity_poly.type
_entity_poly.pdbx_seq_one_letter_code
_entity_poly.pdbx_strand_id
1 'polypeptide(L)'
;MKCLISFFYTKHRIIKTYVFLWTLFFCTTIVKAQSSSEIYKQLKKLNFLGSVLYLAAHPDDENTRVISYFSNHVLARTAYLSMTRGDGGQNLIGAELREALGLIRTQELLEARKIDGGLQFFTMANDFGYSKNPKETLSIWDKEQVLAQTIDRIQKFKPDIIINRFNSGSSGKTHGHHTASAMISEWAFEKLHSDQMAWHPQRLFHNTSWYFYGSRENFEKANKKDILALNMGVYDPLSGKTNSEIAALSRSQHKSQGFGSAATVGQRMEYLKLVKGEKITQNDPFEGINTQWTRVKGGAPIGKAIEKIIDDFDFSAPFKSVASLLEVKTMIMQLDDSHWKNIKTKEIKSLIIQCLGLELQLNAQIPYGVLGENLQISFLINNPSPLTVSLNSIQWKNKTFDLNENLKTNLPFNKKFETEINGEINSPYWLSQIGSQGMYATDKKKWIGAANTPAAYIAKLNFSIEGKTLITSLPLQYRKTDPVKGEVLTSFHILPDASIQVEAPVYLFATGQNRRLKVSVKNLGPSIKGTLSLETPKSWKLTPKSIEVDISGKGIENDFYFYIKAPLETGIGFLKPLLLTKTKTIRSSLQEITYDHIPKQYLISPSKSKVVALN
;
A
#
# COMPACT_ATOMS: atom_id res chain seq x y z
N MET A 1 50.14 26.58 39.32
CA MET A 1 49.93 26.12 37.92
C MET A 1 49.60 24.64 37.79
N LYS A 2 49.76 23.77 38.78
CA LYS A 2 49.39 22.34 38.75
C LYS A 2 47.91 22.03 39.11
N CYS A 3 47.19 22.95 39.73
CA CYS A 3 45.78 22.74 40.15
C CYS A 3 44.75 23.09 39.09
N LEU A 4 45.08 23.93 38.08
CA LEU A 4 44.15 24.30 37.00
C LEU A 4 44.06 23.24 35.86
N ILE A 5 45.11 22.42 35.68
CA ILE A 5 45.11 21.43 34.61
C ILE A 5 44.28 20.19 34.99
N SER A 6 44.16 19.88 36.30
CA SER A 6 43.31 18.78 36.78
C SER A 6 41.80 19.06 36.60
N PHE A 7 41.37 20.33 36.67
CA PHE A 7 39.97 20.71 36.56
C PHE A 7 39.44 20.68 35.12
N PHE A 8 40.33 20.92 34.15
CA PHE A 8 39.95 20.85 32.72
C PHE A 8 39.88 19.39 32.22
N TYR A 9 40.70 18.49 32.74
CA TYR A 9 40.71 17.08 32.34
C TYR A 9 39.48 16.30 32.87
N THR A 10 38.99 16.65 34.05
CA THR A 10 37.78 16.04 34.64
C THR A 10 36.49 16.54 33.94
N LYS A 11 36.46 17.83 33.57
CA LYS A 11 35.29 18.37 32.83
C LYS A 11 35.18 17.80 31.43
N HIS A 12 36.29 17.56 30.74
CA HIS A 12 36.28 16.94 29.40
C HIS A 12 35.88 15.47 29.40
N ARG A 13 36.23 14.73 30.48
CA ARG A 13 35.78 13.33 30.62
C ARG A 13 34.29 13.22 30.93
N ILE A 14 33.77 14.10 31.77
CA ILE A 14 32.34 14.14 32.11
C ILE A 14 31.50 14.57 30.88
N ILE A 15 31.97 15.54 30.11
CA ILE A 15 31.26 15.96 28.85
C ILE A 15 31.30 14.84 27.79
N LYS A 16 32.43 14.11 27.64
CA LYS A 16 32.47 12.96 26.74
C LYS A 16 31.60 11.79 27.19
N THR A 17 31.45 11.56 28.48
CA THR A 17 30.57 10.52 29.03
C THR A 17 29.10 10.90 28.89
N TYR A 18 28.73 12.17 29.05
CA TYR A 18 27.35 12.65 28.80
C TYR A 18 27.01 12.71 27.31
N VAL A 19 27.93 13.04 26.42
CA VAL A 19 27.72 12.98 24.97
C VAL A 19 27.60 11.52 24.49
N PHE A 20 28.32 10.56 25.11
CA PHE A 20 28.18 9.15 24.78
C PHE A 20 26.91 8.51 25.36
N LEU A 21 26.36 9.03 26.47
CA LEU A 21 25.06 8.58 27.00
C LEU A 21 23.85 9.20 26.26
N TRP A 22 24.03 10.29 25.52
CA TRP A 22 22.95 10.91 24.73
C TRP A 22 22.82 10.34 23.31
N THR A 23 23.82 9.59 22.82
CA THR A 23 23.75 8.91 21.51
C THR A 23 23.18 7.48 21.59
N LEU A 24 22.78 7.03 22.78
CA LEU A 24 22.09 5.74 22.99
C LEU A 24 20.56 5.88 23.02
N PHE A 25 19.99 6.91 22.38
CA PHE A 25 18.55 7.01 22.21
C PHE A 25 18.15 6.25 20.95
N PHE A 26 17.94 4.97 21.12
CA PHE A 26 16.87 4.12 20.64
C PHE A 26 16.25 4.52 19.30
N CYS A 27 16.78 3.98 18.23
CA CYS A 27 15.97 3.58 17.08
C CYS A 27 15.55 2.12 17.31
N THR A 28 14.56 1.90 18.19
CA THR A 28 13.88 0.61 18.26
C THR A 28 12.95 0.51 17.08
N THR A 29 13.39 -0.14 16.02
CA THR A 29 12.46 -0.70 15.04
C THR A 29 11.69 -1.81 15.75
N ILE A 30 10.48 -1.49 16.11
CA ILE A 30 9.56 -2.39 16.82
C ILE A 30 9.25 -3.56 15.87
N VAL A 31 9.81 -4.72 16.16
CA VAL A 31 9.21 -6.01 15.74
C VAL A 31 7.84 -6.01 16.41
N LYS A 32 6.78 -5.86 15.62
CA LYS A 32 5.41 -5.72 16.14
C LYS A 32 4.90 -7.08 16.63
N ALA A 33 5.30 -7.47 17.82
CA ALA A 33 4.41 -8.27 18.65
C ALA A 33 3.21 -7.36 18.98
N GLN A 34 2.00 -7.80 18.67
CA GLN A 34 0.81 -7.00 19.02
C GLN A 34 0.61 -7.05 20.53
N SER A 35 0.38 -5.89 21.13
CA SER A 35 0.07 -5.78 22.54
C SER A 35 -1.30 -6.42 22.83
N SER A 36 -1.51 -6.86 24.07
CA SER A 36 -2.81 -7.40 24.51
C SER A 36 -3.94 -6.39 24.33
N SER A 37 -3.66 -5.08 24.43
CA SER A 37 -4.64 -4.02 24.16
C SER A 37 -5.01 -3.92 22.66
N GLU A 38 -4.06 -4.13 21.75
CA GLU A 38 -4.36 -4.22 20.32
C GLU A 38 -5.17 -5.47 19.98
N ILE A 39 -4.85 -6.63 20.58
CA ILE A 39 -5.62 -7.87 20.46
C ILE A 39 -7.05 -7.66 20.96
N TYR A 40 -7.22 -7.05 22.15
CA TYR A 40 -8.53 -6.73 22.70
C TYR A 40 -9.35 -5.81 21.79
N LYS A 41 -8.71 -4.81 21.20
CA LYS A 41 -9.36 -3.93 20.21
C LYS A 41 -9.81 -4.71 18.96
N GLN A 42 -9.00 -5.66 18.48
CA GLN A 42 -9.39 -6.53 17.37
C GLN A 42 -10.56 -7.48 17.74
N LEU A 43 -10.62 -7.98 18.97
CA LEU A 43 -11.78 -8.73 19.49
C LEU A 43 -13.06 -7.88 19.41
N LYS A 44 -13.02 -6.64 19.89
CA LYS A 44 -14.16 -5.72 19.79
C LYS A 44 -14.54 -5.45 18.33
N LYS A 45 -13.56 -5.25 17.44
CA LYS A 45 -13.78 -5.04 16.00
C LYS A 45 -14.39 -6.27 15.31
N LEU A 46 -14.07 -7.48 15.77
CA LEU A 46 -14.67 -8.72 15.28
C LEU A 46 -16.21 -8.72 15.49
N ASN A 47 -16.69 -8.05 16.53
CA ASN A 47 -18.13 -7.97 16.87
C ASN A 47 -18.88 -6.83 16.16
N PHE A 48 -18.19 -5.97 15.40
CA PHE A 48 -18.80 -4.87 14.65
C PHE A 48 -18.88 -5.20 13.16
N LEU A 49 -20.06 -5.10 12.55
CA LEU A 49 -20.35 -5.45 11.17
C LEU A 49 -20.80 -4.23 10.33
N GLY A 50 -20.24 -3.07 10.58
CA GLY A 50 -20.46 -1.86 9.78
C GLY A 50 -19.26 -1.51 8.91
N SER A 51 -19.49 -0.82 7.78
CA SER A 51 -18.44 -0.47 6.81
C SER A 51 -18.60 0.94 6.24
N VAL A 52 -17.47 1.64 6.07
CA VAL A 52 -17.38 3.02 5.58
C VAL A 52 -16.38 3.10 4.44
N LEU A 53 -16.79 3.72 3.32
CA LEU A 53 -15.90 4.03 2.21
C LEU A 53 -15.70 5.54 2.13
N TYR A 54 -14.48 6.00 2.41
CA TYR A 54 -14.07 7.37 2.14
C TYR A 54 -13.59 7.49 0.68
N LEU A 55 -13.93 8.58 0.00
CA LEU A 55 -13.65 8.72 -1.43
C LEU A 55 -13.14 10.13 -1.76
N ALA A 56 -12.03 10.20 -2.51
CA ALA A 56 -11.49 11.45 -3.05
C ALA A 56 -10.65 11.22 -4.32
N ALA A 57 -10.01 12.27 -4.82
CA ALA A 57 -9.31 12.26 -6.11
C ALA A 57 -7.87 11.72 -6.02
N HIS A 58 -7.09 12.13 -5.01
CA HIS A 58 -5.65 11.86 -4.94
C HIS A 58 -5.24 11.25 -3.60
N PRO A 59 -4.06 10.59 -3.54
CA PRO A 59 -3.37 10.36 -2.28
C PRO A 59 -3.14 11.70 -1.56
N ASP A 60 -3.47 11.81 -0.27
CA ASP A 60 -3.42 13.01 0.58
C ASP A 60 -4.70 13.85 0.67
N ASP A 61 -5.69 13.63 -0.19
CA ASP A 61 -6.99 14.28 -0.06
C ASP A 61 -7.81 13.75 1.12
N GLU A 62 -7.52 12.54 1.57
CA GLU A 62 -8.29 11.92 2.64
C GLU A 62 -8.17 12.68 3.95
N ASN A 63 -9.27 12.77 4.66
CA ASN A 63 -9.27 13.22 6.05
C ASN A 63 -8.88 12.05 6.95
N THR A 64 -7.58 11.98 7.29
CA THR A 64 -7.03 10.90 8.13
C THR A 64 -7.70 10.80 9.51
N ARG A 65 -8.24 11.93 10.04
CA ARG A 65 -9.00 11.93 11.30
C ARG A 65 -10.32 11.19 11.18
N VAL A 66 -11.03 11.36 10.06
CA VAL A 66 -12.28 10.65 9.77
C VAL A 66 -12.02 9.16 9.60
N ILE A 67 -11.00 8.79 8.80
CA ILE A 67 -10.64 7.38 8.57
C ILE A 67 -10.25 6.71 9.90
N SER A 68 -9.37 7.36 10.67
CA SER A 68 -8.93 6.84 11.97
C SER A 68 -10.08 6.72 12.98
N TYR A 69 -11.00 7.70 13.01
CA TYR A 69 -12.15 7.67 13.89
C TYR A 69 -13.05 6.46 13.61
N PHE A 70 -13.43 6.26 12.36
CA PHE A 70 -14.26 5.10 12.00
C PHE A 70 -13.55 3.76 12.20
N SER A 71 -12.25 3.69 11.87
CA SER A 71 -11.48 2.45 12.02
C SER A 71 -11.17 2.06 13.44
N ASN A 72 -10.87 3.06 14.31
CA ASN A 72 -10.28 2.82 15.63
C ASN A 72 -11.24 3.11 16.80
N HIS A 73 -12.18 4.04 16.63
CA HIS A 73 -13.15 4.39 17.68
C HIS A 73 -14.51 3.73 17.44
N VAL A 74 -15.06 3.87 16.24
CA VAL A 74 -16.32 3.20 15.85
C VAL A 74 -16.10 1.71 15.58
N LEU A 75 -14.88 1.31 15.26
CA LEU A 75 -14.46 -0.05 14.90
C LEU A 75 -15.03 -0.55 13.57
N ALA A 76 -15.50 0.35 12.72
CA ALA A 76 -16.04 0.04 11.41
C ALA A 76 -14.92 -0.42 10.44
N ARG A 77 -15.29 -1.32 9.53
CA ARG A 77 -14.43 -1.66 8.41
C ARG A 77 -14.34 -0.47 7.45
N THR A 78 -13.28 0.31 7.56
CA THR A 78 -13.10 1.59 6.84
C THR A 78 -12.12 1.42 5.70
N ALA A 79 -12.42 2.05 4.55
CA ALA A 79 -11.52 2.08 3.40
C ALA A 79 -11.46 3.48 2.78
N TYR A 80 -10.35 3.77 2.12
CA TYR A 80 -10.19 4.92 1.24
C TYR A 80 -10.13 4.46 -0.22
N LEU A 81 -10.95 5.03 -1.08
CA LEU A 81 -10.86 4.92 -2.53
C LEU A 81 -10.32 6.24 -3.09
N SER A 82 -9.08 6.23 -3.55
CA SER A 82 -8.50 7.32 -4.32
C SER A 82 -8.75 7.09 -5.81
N MET A 83 -9.24 8.11 -6.53
CA MET A 83 -9.46 7.95 -7.98
C MET A 83 -8.15 7.73 -8.71
N THR A 84 -7.10 8.48 -8.37
CA THR A 84 -5.78 8.41 -9.01
C THR A 84 -4.69 7.97 -8.02
N ARG A 85 -3.48 7.78 -8.53
CA ARG A 85 -2.28 7.53 -7.71
C ARG A 85 -1.46 8.79 -7.45
N GLY A 86 -1.95 9.96 -7.91
CA GLY A 86 -1.31 11.26 -7.69
C GLY A 86 0.00 11.46 -8.44
N ASP A 87 0.17 10.78 -9.55
CA ASP A 87 1.37 10.77 -10.38
C ASP A 87 1.57 12.07 -11.18
N GLY A 88 0.53 12.90 -11.31
CA GLY A 88 0.59 14.25 -11.88
C GLY A 88 0.97 15.35 -10.89
N GLY A 89 1.17 15.02 -9.61
CA GLY A 89 1.53 15.97 -8.56
C GLY A 89 3.01 16.34 -8.53
N GLN A 90 3.37 17.08 -7.49
CA GLN A 90 4.75 17.47 -7.17
C GLN A 90 5.43 16.41 -6.29
N ASN A 91 6.78 16.42 -6.27
CA ASN A 91 7.59 15.64 -5.35
C ASN A 91 8.57 16.55 -4.61
N LEU A 92 8.36 16.76 -3.31
CA LEU A 92 9.20 17.65 -2.49
C LEU A 92 10.45 16.96 -1.92
N ILE A 93 10.56 15.63 -2.05
CA ILE A 93 11.63 14.85 -1.43
C ILE A 93 12.56 14.18 -2.45
N GLY A 94 12.27 14.31 -3.75
CA GLY A 94 13.06 13.67 -4.80
C GLY A 94 12.75 14.20 -6.20
N ALA A 95 13.34 13.56 -7.20
CA ALA A 95 13.20 13.94 -8.61
C ALA A 95 12.20 13.05 -9.38
N GLU A 96 11.61 12.08 -8.72
CA GLU A 96 10.66 11.16 -9.35
C GLU A 96 9.37 11.88 -9.72
N LEU A 97 8.95 11.69 -10.95
CA LEU A 97 7.73 12.24 -11.54
C LEU A 97 6.93 11.11 -12.20
N ARG A 98 5.67 11.38 -12.52
CA ARG A 98 4.78 10.47 -13.25
C ARG A 98 4.65 9.12 -12.54
N GLU A 99 4.80 8.02 -13.24
CA GLU A 99 4.60 6.65 -12.73
C GLU A 99 5.46 6.34 -11.49
N ALA A 100 6.68 6.88 -11.43
CA ALA A 100 7.55 6.73 -10.27
C ALA A 100 7.00 7.47 -9.04
N LEU A 101 6.48 8.68 -9.21
CA LEU A 101 5.81 9.43 -8.15
C LEU A 101 4.51 8.74 -7.71
N GLY A 102 3.71 8.24 -8.66
CA GLY A 102 2.49 7.47 -8.36
C GLY A 102 2.78 6.22 -7.53
N LEU A 103 3.92 5.56 -7.78
CA LEU A 103 4.38 4.43 -6.97
C LEU A 103 4.78 4.86 -5.55
N ILE A 104 5.51 5.97 -5.39
CA ILE A 104 5.86 6.55 -4.08
C ILE A 104 4.60 6.88 -3.29
N ARG A 105 3.69 7.67 -3.87
CA ARG A 105 2.44 8.11 -3.21
C ARG A 105 1.50 6.95 -2.88
N THR A 106 1.50 5.88 -3.70
CA THR A 106 0.80 4.64 -3.36
C THR A 106 1.36 4.01 -2.08
N GLN A 107 2.70 3.95 -1.93
CA GLN A 107 3.31 3.40 -0.73
C GLN A 107 3.11 4.30 0.49
N GLU A 108 3.18 5.62 0.33
CA GLU A 108 2.86 6.59 1.39
C GLU A 108 1.45 6.40 1.94
N LEU A 109 0.44 6.20 1.04
CA LEU A 109 -0.92 5.87 1.46
C LEU A 109 -0.99 4.55 2.23
N LEU A 110 -0.24 3.52 1.82
CA LEU A 110 -0.24 2.24 2.52
C LEU A 110 0.39 2.36 3.91
N GLU A 111 1.45 3.16 4.08
CA GLU A 111 2.01 3.45 5.39
C GLU A 111 1.03 4.26 6.26
N ALA A 112 0.31 5.23 5.68
CA ALA A 112 -0.75 5.96 6.36
C ALA A 112 -1.87 5.01 6.85
N ARG A 113 -2.31 4.05 6.00
CA ARG A 113 -3.34 3.04 6.37
C ARG A 113 -2.90 2.08 7.47
N LYS A 114 -1.59 1.76 7.58
CA LYS A 114 -1.06 0.97 8.71
C LYS A 114 -1.24 1.70 10.05
N ILE A 115 -1.22 3.03 10.02
CA ILE A 115 -1.35 3.86 11.23
C ILE A 115 -2.82 4.08 11.60
N ASP A 116 -3.66 4.46 10.62
CA ASP A 116 -5.06 4.81 10.90
C ASP A 116 -6.04 3.62 10.82
N GLY A 117 -5.57 2.45 10.37
CA GLY A 117 -6.35 1.21 10.34
C GLY A 117 -7.32 1.09 9.17
N GLY A 118 -7.28 2.02 8.21
CA GLY A 118 -8.06 1.95 6.97
C GLY A 118 -7.49 0.97 5.94
N LEU A 119 -8.32 0.60 4.97
CA LEU A 119 -7.90 -0.13 3.76
C LEU A 119 -7.72 0.86 2.61
N GLN A 120 -6.91 0.51 1.59
CA GLN A 120 -6.64 1.36 0.44
C GLN A 120 -7.09 0.72 -0.88
N PHE A 121 -7.82 1.51 -1.70
CA PHE A 121 -8.22 1.16 -3.06
C PHE A 121 -7.92 2.29 -4.04
N PHE A 122 -7.81 1.93 -5.33
CA PHE A 122 -7.61 2.88 -6.42
C PHE A 122 -8.51 2.52 -7.61
N THR A 123 -8.82 3.51 -8.45
CA THR A 123 -9.26 3.24 -9.82
C THR A 123 -8.06 3.16 -10.76
N MET A 124 -8.30 3.08 -12.05
CA MET A 124 -7.26 3.14 -13.10
C MET A 124 -7.14 4.55 -13.71
N ALA A 125 -7.77 5.56 -13.12
CA ALA A 125 -7.61 6.94 -13.55
C ALA A 125 -6.18 7.43 -13.26
N ASN A 126 -5.60 8.13 -14.24
CA ASN A 126 -4.29 8.74 -14.14
C ASN A 126 -4.42 10.20 -13.70
N ASP A 127 -3.54 10.65 -12.83
CA ASP A 127 -3.43 12.07 -12.49
C ASP A 127 -2.57 12.75 -13.58
N PHE A 128 -3.22 13.47 -14.47
CA PHE A 128 -2.57 14.16 -15.57
C PHE A 128 -2.09 15.59 -15.22
N GLY A 129 -2.14 15.96 -13.94
CA GLY A 129 -1.81 17.29 -13.43
C GLY A 129 -3.03 18.16 -13.22
N TYR A 130 -2.84 19.47 -13.14
CA TYR A 130 -3.92 20.40 -12.80
C TYR A 130 -5.03 20.43 -13.86
N SER A 131 -6.27 20.30 -13.41
CA SER A 131 -7.48 20.46 -14.21
C SER A 131 -8.32 21.61 -13.67
N LYS A 132 -8.83 22.47 -14.57
CA LYS A 132 -9.59 23.68 -14.19
C LYS A 132 -11.01 23.37 -13.70
N ASN A 133 -11.62 22.34 -14.25
CA ASN A 133 -13.02 22.00 -13.95
C ASN A 133 -13.31 20.51 -14.23
N PRO A 134 -14.41 19.96 -13.71
CA PRO A 134 -14.73 18.54 -13.86
C PRO A 134 -15.04 18.13 -15.31
N LYS A 135 -15.49 19.04 -16.17
CA LYS A 135 -15.75 18.73 -17.59
C LYS A 135 -14.45 18.39 -18.30
N GLU A 136 -13.39 19.15 -18.07
CA GLU A 136 -12.05 18.86 -18.57
C GLU A 136 -11.56 17.51 -18.05
N THR A 137 -11.64 17.28 -16.74
CA THR A 137 -11.24 16.01 -16.12
C THR A 137 -11.95 14.83 -16.77
N LEU A 138 -13.28 14.88 -16.86
CA LEU A 138 -14.10 13.79 -17.39
C LEU A 138 -14.01 13.62 -18.92
N SER A 139 -13.42 14.57 -19.65
CA SER A 139 -13.09 14.40 -21.06
C SER A 139 -11.74 13.70 -21.28
N ILE A 140 -10.83 13.76 -20.29
CA ILE A 140 -9.51 13.13 -20.33
C ILE A 140 -9.56 11.73 -19.68
N TRP A 141 -10.22 11.62 -18.51
CA TRP A 141 -10.55 10.31 -17.95
C TRP A 141 -11.60 9.62 -18.80
N ASP A 142 -11.50 8.30 -18.93
CA ASP A 142 -12.61 7.49 -19.42
C ASP A 142 -13.69 7.42 -18.33
N LYS A 143 -14.65 8.37 -18.39
CA LYS A 143 -15.72 8.54 -17.41
C LYS A 143 -16.47 7.23 -17.13
N GLU A 144 -16.84 6.50 -18.18
CA GLU A 144 -17.65 5.28 -18.05
C GLU A 144 -16.82 4.17 -17.38
N GLN A 145 -15.54 4.08 -17.72
CA GLN A 145 -14.64 3.09 -17.13
C GLN A 145 -14.36 3.41 -15.65
N VAL A 146 -14.11 4.68 -15.29
CA VAL A 146 -13.87 5.09 -13.89
C VAL A 146 -15.14 4.88 -13.05
N LEU A 147 -16.32 5.21 -13.60
CA LEU A 147 -17.60 4.96 -12.94
C LEU A 147 -17.82 3.45 -12.72
N ALA A 148 -17.61 2.62 -13.74
CA ALA A 148 -17.74 1.17 -13.62
C ALA A 148 -16.79 0.57 -12.58
N GLN A 149 -15.54 1.06 -12.50
CA GLN A 149 -14.57 0.62 -11.49
C GLN A 149 -14.97 1.06 -10.08
N THR A 150 -15.54 2.24 -9.94
CA THR A 150 -16.06 2.74 -8.65
C THR A 150 -17.23 1.88 -8.18
N ILE A 151 -18.18 1.56 -9.07
CA ILE A 151 -19.30 0.65 -8.79
C ILE A 151 -18.79 -0.74 -8.42
N ASP A 152 -17.88 -1.31 -9.19
CA ASP A 152 -17.26 -2.62 -8.89
C ASP A 152 -16.62 -2.62 -7.50
N ARG A 153 -15.94 -1.53 -7.12
CA ARG A 153 -15.31 -1.41 -5.81
C ARG A 153 -16.35 -1.32 -4.69
N ILE A 154 -17.42 -0.56 -4.87
CA ILE A 154 -18.54 -0.48 -3.92
C ILE A 154 -19.20 -1.86 -3.76
N GLN A 155 -19.46 -2.59 -4.85
CA GLN A 155 -20.05 -3.93 -4.81
C GLN A 155 -19.17 -4.96 -4.10
N LYS A 156 -17.84 -4.88 -4.25
CA LYS A 156 -16.89 -5.79 -3.61
C LYS A 156 -16.62 -5.45 -2.15
N PHE A 157 -16.54 -4.17 -1.82
CA PHE A 157 -16.28 -3.69 -0.47
C PHE A 157 -17.55 -3.72 0.39
N LYS A 158 -18.71 -3.44 -0.20
CA LYS A 158 -20.02 -3.34 0.43
C LYS A 158 -20.05 -2.31 1.58
N PRO A 159 -19.81 -1.02 1.30
CA PRO A 159 -19.93 0.01 2.33
C PRO A 159 -21.40 0.23 2.71
N ASP A 160 -21.68 0.42 4.00
CA ASP A 160 -22.96 0.91 4.47
C ASP A 160 -23.08 2.42 4.21
N ILE A 161 -21.95 3.13 4.31
CA ILE A 161 -21.83 4.57 4.22
C ILE A 161 -20.70 4.93 3.26
N ILE A 162 -20.95 5.90 2.38
CA ILE A 162 -19.92 6.57 1.58
C ILE A 162 -19.72 7.99 2.11
N ILE A 163 -18.46 8.44 2.21
CA ILE A 163 -18.08 9.79 2.60
C ILE A 163 -17.18 10.39 1.53
N ASN A 164 -17.69 11.37 0.79
CA ASN A 164 -16.92 12.13 -0.19
C ASN A 164 -16.11 13.23 0.51
N ARG A 165 -14.86 13.41 0.11
CA ARG A 165 -14.04 14.55 0.54
C ARG A 165 -14.52 15.86 -0.04
N PHE A 166 -14.97 15.83 -1.30
CA PHE A 166 -15.41 16.99 -2.08
C PHE A 166 -16.91 16.90 -2.39
N ASN A 167 -17.47 17.96 -2.94
CA ASN A 167 -18.85 17.96 -3.43
C ASN A 167 -18.92 18.26 -4.93
N SER A 168 -19.96 17.78 -5.58
CA SER A 168 -20.20 17.94 -7.01
C SER A 168 -20.54 19.38 -7.43
N GLY A 169 -20.96 20.22 -6.48
CA GLY A 169 -21.32 21.62 -6.71
C GLY A 169 -20.15 22.61 -6.63
N SER A 170 -18.89 22.16 -6.43
CA SER A 170 -17.73 23.03 -6.28
C SER A 170 -16.97 23.35 -7.57
N SER A 171 -17.59 23.12 -8.74
CA SER A 171 -16.98 23.40 -10.04
C SER A 171 -16.46 24.84 -10.14
N GLY A 172 -15.21 25.00 -10.59
CA GLY A 172 -14.51 26.27 -10.72
C GLY A 172 -13.97 26.86 -9.41
N LYS A 173 -14.23 26.25 -8.25
CA LYS A 173 -13.74 26.66 -6.93
C LYS A 173 -12.61 25.79 -6.39
N THR A 174 -12.38 24.65 -7.03
CA THR A 174 -11.35 23.68 -6.66
C THR A 174 -10.85 22.96 -7.91
N HIS A 175 -9.82 22.14 -7.77
CA HIS A 175 -9.28 21.29 -8.82
C HIS A 175 -10.38 20.43 -9.48
N GLY A 176 -10.35 20.30 -10.82
CA GLY A 176 -11.35 19.54 -11.56
C GLY A 176 -11.47 18.07 -11.13
N HIS A 177 -10.34 17.41 -10.80
CA HIS A 177 -10.33 16.04 -10.27
C HIS A 177 -11.14 15.91 -8.98
N HIS A 178 -11.07 16.90 -8.07
CA HIS A 178 -11.82 16.92 -6.81
C HIS A 178 -13.33 16.87 -7.06
N THR A 179 -13.82 17.79 -7.89
CA THR A 179 -15.24 17.85 -8.23
C THR A 179 -15.67 16.60 -9.01
N ALA A 180 -14.85 16.13 -9.96
CA ALA A 180 -15.13 14.94 -10.75
C ALA A 180 -15.22 13.67 -9.87
N SER A 181 -14.36 13.52 -8.86
CA SER A 181 -14.42 12.39 -7.93
C SER A 181 -15.74 12.33 -7.17
N ALA A 182 -16.25 13.48 -6.72
CA ALA A 182 -17.56 13.58 -6.08
C ALA A 182 -18.70 13.23 -7.02
N MET A 183 -18.67 13.75 -8.26
CA MET A 183 -19.68 13.43 -9.29
C MET A 183 -19.72 11.94 -9.61
N ILE A 184 -18.56 11.29 -9.81
CA ILE A 184 -18.47 9.83 -10.04
C ILE A 184 -19.07 9.06 -8.86
N SER A 185 -18.78 9.47 -7.62
CA SER A 185 -19.34 8.85 -6.42
C SER A 185 -20.86 8.97 -6.34
N GLU A 186 -21.40 10.15 -6.63
CA GLU A 186 -22.84 10.39 -6.65
C GLU A 186 -23.56 9.59 -7.75
N TRP A 187 -22.99 9.52 -8.95
CA TRP A 187 -23.53 8.70 -10.05
C TRP A 187 -23.45 7.21 -9.73
N ALA A 188 -22.36 6.75 -9.08
CA ALA A 188 -22.26 5.37 -8.64
C ALA A 188 -23.34 5.03 -7.60
N PHE A 189 -23.58 5.92 -6.63
CA PHE A 189 -24.64 5.76 -5.64
C PHE A 189 -26.03 5.67 -6.31
N GLU A 190 -26.35 6.60 -7.21
CA GLU A 190 -27.63 6.62 -7.95
C GLU A 190 -27.82 5.35 -8.78
N LYS A 191 -26.80 4.95 -9.53
CA LYS A 191 -26.87 3.78 -10.39
C LYS A 191 -27.07 2.48 -9.61
N LEU A 192 -26.42 2.35 -8.45
CA LEU A 192 -26.60 1.19 -7.58
C LEU A 192 -28.01 1.05 -7.03
N HIS A 193 -28.70 2.19 -6.78
CA HIS A 193 -30.09 2.20 -6.33
C HIS A 193 -31.07 2.00 -7.49
N SER A 194 -30.87 2.69 -8.62
CA SER A 194 -31.78 2.57 -9.79
C SER A 194 -31.76 1.18 -10.40
N ASP A 195 -30.59 0.55 -10.49
CA ASP A 195 -30.44 -0.78 -11.07
C ASP A 195 -30.80 -1.91 -10.06
N GLN A 196 -31.29 -1.56 -8.88
CA GLN A 196 -31.65 -2.50 -7.80
C GLN A 196 -30.55 -3.55 -7.53
N MET A 197 -29.29 -3.08 -7.54
CA MET A 197 -28.14 -3.96 -7.34
C MET A 197 -28.22 -4.66 -5.98
N ALA A 198 -27.70 -5.88 -5.93
CA ALA A 198 -27.73 -6.74 -4.72
C ALA A 198 -27.14 -6.07 -3.45
N TRP A 199 -26.30 -5.06 -3.62
CA TRP A 199 -25.80 -4.22 -2.54
C TRP A 199 -25.78 -2.75 -2.97
N HIS A 200 -26.29 -1.86 -2.11
CA HIS A 200 -26.20 -0.42 -2.25
C HIS A 200 -25.94 0.23 -0.89
N PRO A 201 -25.11 1.30 -0.83
CA PRO A 201 -24.88 2.05 0.41
C PRO A 201 -26.16 2.73 0.87
N GLN A 202 -26.39 2.83 2.17
CA GLN A 202 -27.60 3.48 2.71
C GLN A 202 -27.50 5.00 2.63
N ARG A 203 -26.27 5.56 2.77
CA ARG A 203 -26.06 7.01 2.81
C ARG A 203 -24.77 7.41 2.11
N LEU A 204 -24.83 8.59 1.50
CA LEU A 204 -23.68 9.29 0.96
C LEU A 204 -23.57 10.66 1.62
N PHE A 205 -22.43 10.91 2.24
CA PHE A 205 -22.10 12.17 2.90
C PHE A 205 -21.01 12.93 2.15
N HIS A 206 -20.98 14.25 2.36
CA HIS A 206 -19.86 15.11 2.07
C HIS A 206 -19.18 15.50 3.40
N ASN A 207 -17.89 15.21 3.57
CA ASN A 207 -17.10 15.70 4.69
C ASN A 207 -16.84 17.19 4.50
N THR A 208 -17.78 18.00 4.98
CA THR A 208 -17.80 19.45 4.79
C THR A 208 -17.05 20.21 5.90
N SER A 209 -16.76 21.47 5.66
CA SER A 209 -16.16 22.39 6.64
C SER A 209 -16.47 23.82 6.23
N TRP A 210 -16.14 24.79 7.08
CA TRP A 210 -16.29 26.22 6.79
C TRP A 210 -15.66 26.65 5.44
N TYR A 211 -14.61 25.94 5.00
CA TYR A 211 -13.92 26.21 3.72
C TYR A 211 -14.91 26.17 2.53
N PHE A 212 -15.82 25.18 2.50
CA PHE A 212 -16.81 25.03 1.42
C PHE A 212 -17.93 26.09 1.46
N TYR A 213 -18.01 26.87 2.54
CA TYR A 213 -18.98 27.97 2.71
C TYR A 213 -18.32 29.35 2.52
N GLY A 214 -17.02 29.39 2.21
CA GLY A 214 -16.25 30.62 1.98
C GLY A 214 -15.73 31.27 3.25
N SER A 215 -16.43 31.17 4.39
CA SER A 215 -15.98 31.66 5.69
C SER A 215 -16.58 30.87 6.85
N ARG A 216 -16.00 31.04 8.05
CA ARG A 216 -16.56 30.46 9.29
C ARG A 216 -17.94 31.04 9.61
N GLU A 217 -18.10 32.34 9.46
CA GLU A 217 -19.36 33.04 9.70
C GLU A 217 -20.48 32.50 8.80
N ASN A 218 -20.22 32.32 7.50
CA ASN A 218 -21.18 31.74 6.57
C ASN A 218 -21.53 30.30 6.96
N PHE A 219 -20.55 29.53 7.42
CA PHE A 219 -20.79 28.16 7.88
C PHE A 219 -21.65 28.13 9.15
N GLU A 220 -21.45 29.07 10.08
CA GLU A 220 -22.25 29.16 11.31
C GLU A 220 -23.71 29.55 11.01
N LYS A 221 -23.93 30.46 10.05
CA LYS A 221 -25.25 30.89 9.58
C LYS A 221 -25.96 29.86 8.69
N ALA A 222 -25.23 28.87 8.15
CA ALA A 222 -25.81 27.88 7.26
C ALA A 222 -26.82 26.96 7.96
N ASN A 223 -27.84 26.52 7.21
CA ASN A 223 -28.76 25.49 7.68
C ASN A 223 -28.00 24.18 7.87
N LYS A 224 -28.00 23.68 9.12
CA LYS A 224 -27.29 22.45 9.54
C LYS A 224 -28.21 21.24 9.70
N LYS A 225 -29.45 21.32 9.25
CA LYS A 225 -30.46 20.25 9.42
C LYS A 225 -29.97 18.87 8.94
N ASP A 226 -29.21 18.84 7.85
CA ASP A 226 -28.69 17.60 7.24
C ASP A 226 -27.19 17.43 7.47
N ILE A 227 -26.62 18.07 8.53
CA ILE A 227 -25.20 18.04 8.86
C ILE A 227 -25.02 17.38 10.23
N LEU A 228 -24.35 16.23 10.25
CA LEU A 228 -23.85 15.64 11.48
C LEU A 228 -22.61 16.39 11.96
N ALA A 229 -22.52 16.66 13.25
CA ALA A 229 -21.37 17.25 13.91
C ALA A 229 -20.77 16.24 14.87
N LEU A 230 -19.65 15.61 14.49
CA LEU A 230 -19.01 14.54 15.25
C LEU A 230 -17.72 15.04 15.88
N ASN A 231 -17.60 14.90 17.21
CA ASN A 231 -16.31 15.14 17.87
C ASN A 231 -15.38 13.96 17.60
N MET A 232 -14.40 14.16 16.75
CA MET A 232 -13.38 13.15 16.41
C MET A 232 -12.04 13.36 17.14
N GLY A 233 -11.97 14.31 18.10
CA GLY A 233 -10.81 14.51 18.99
C GLY A 233 -10.87 13.62 20.22
N VAL A 234 -11.23 12.35 20.05
CA VAL A 234 -11.42 11.39 21.15
C VAL A 234 -10.12 10.72 21.56
N TYR A 235 -10.00 10.37 22.85
CA TYR A 235 -8.88 9.59 23.36
C TYR A 235 -9.22 8.09 23.31
N ASP A 236 -8.27 7.29 22.84
CA ASP A 236 -8.36 5.83 22.86
C ASP A 236 -7.45 5.26 23.95
N PRO A 237 -8.01 4.82 25.08
CA PRO A 237 -7.20 4.32 26.20
C PRO A 237 -6.45 3.02 25.89
N LEU A 238 -6.89 2.22 24.88
CA LEU A 238 -6.22 0.99 24.48
C LEU A 238 -4.91 1.26 23.74
N SER A 239 -4.85 2.32 22.96
CA SER A 239 -3.62 2.73 22.26
C SER A 239 -2.81 3.79 23.02
N GLY A 240 -3.38 4.42 24.03
CA GLY A 240 -2.78 5.54 24.76
C GLY A 240 -2.65 6.82 23.92
N LYS A 241 -3.42 6.96 22.84
CA LYS A 241 -3.36 8.08 21.90
C LYS A 241 -4.72 8.71 21.66
N THR A 242 -4.72 10.00 21.37
CA THR A 242 -5.92 10.64 20.81
C THR A 242 -6.04 10.30 19.32
N ASN A 243 -7.27 10.32 18.81
CA ASN A 243 -7.51 10.15 17.38
C ASN A 243 -6.80 11.25 16.53
N SER A 244 -6.61 12.45 17.09
CA SER A 244 -5.86 13.52 16.46
C SER A 244 -4.36 13.21 16.33
N GLU A 245 -3.76 12.50 17.29
CA GLU A 245 -2.37 12.02 17.20
C GLU A 245 -2.23 10.94 16.13
N ILE A 246 -3.14 9.97 16.10
CA ILE A 246 -3.15 8.92 15.07
C ILE A 246 -3.30 9.54 13.69
N ALA A 247 -4.23 10.48 13.53
CA ALA A 247 -4.47 11.19 12.27
C ALA A 247 -3.25 12.01 11.80
N ALA A 248 -2.55 12.68 12.72
CA ALA A 248 -1.34 13.44 12.39
C ALA A 248 -0.19 12.53 11.95
N LEU A 249 0.01 11.40 12.63
CA LEU A 249 1.01 10.40 12.25
C LEU A 249 0.70 9.79 10.86
N SER A 250 -0.57 9.48 10.60
CA SER A 250 -1.02 8.97 9.29
C SER A 250 -0.78 10.00 8.19
N ARG A 251 -1.23 11.26 8.37
CA ARG A 251 -1.04 12.32 7.40
C ARG A 251 0.44 12.61 7.12
N SER A 252 1.29 12.50 8.12
CA SER A 252 2.74 12.72 8.00
C SER A 252 3.47 11.65 7.16
N GLN A 253 2.78 10.60 6.71
CA GLN A 253 3.35 9.65 5.77
C GLN A 253 3.41 10.20 4.34
N HIS A 254 2.60 11.20 3.98
CA HIS A 254 2.62 11.87 2.67
C HIS A 254 3.80 12.84 2.54
N LYS A 255 5.02 12.31 2.68
CA LYS A 255 6.26 13.11 2.69
C LYS A 255 6.56 13.73 1.33
N SER A 256 6.26 13.02 0.24
CA SER A 256 6.42 13.56 -1.11
C SER A 256 5.61 14.83 -1.35
N GLN A 257 4.52 15.02 -0.58
CA GLN A 257 3.62 16.18 -0.67
C GLN A 257 3.89 17.24 0.42
N GLY A 258 4.81 16.98 1.36
CA GLY A 258 5.13 17.92 2.43
C GLY A 258 4.04 18.05 3.50
N PHE A 259 3.25 17.02 3.73
CA PHE A 259 2.12 17.06 4.68
C PHE A 259 2.47 16.61 6.11
N GLY A 260 3.70 16.86 6.57
CA GLY A 260 4.04 16.72 7.98
C GLY A 260 3.04 17.48 8.85
N SER A 261 2.43 16.81 9.83
CA SER A 261 1.31 17.33 10.61
C SER A 261 1.54 17.13 12.09
N ALA A 262 1.36 18.20 12.88
CA ALA A 262 1.32 18.11 14.33
C ALA A 262 -0.07 17.68 14.82
N ALA A 263 -0.11 16.93 15.91
CA ALA A 263 -1.35 16.58 16.57
C ALA A 263 -2.03 17.83 17.15
N THR A 264 -3.35 17.84 17.10
CA THR A 264 -4.16 18.88 17.74
C THR A 264 -4.76 18.37 19.04
N VAL A 265 -4.85 19.23 20.03
CA VAL A 265 -5.36 18.91 21.38
C VAL A 265 -6.85 19.22 21.50
N GLY A 266 -7.59 18.40 22.29
CA GLY A 266 -8.97 18.63 22.66
C GLY A 266 -9.99 18.23 21.59
N GLN A 267 -11.20 18.75 21.73
CA GLN A 267 -12.30 18.45 20.81
C GLN A 267 -11.97 18.90 19.38
N ARG A 268 -12.32 18.05 18.42
CA ARG A 268 -12.19 18.31 16.98
C ARG A 268 -13.45 17.89 16.26
N MET A 269 -14.25 18.91 15.95
CA MET A 269 -15.51 18.68 15.24
C MET A 269 -15.23 18.46 13.76
N GLU A 270 -15.77 17.37 13.24
CA GLU A 270 -15.87 17.06 11.81
C GLU A 270 -17.34 17.04 11.42
N TYR A 271 -17.61 17.47 10.20
CA TYR A 271 -18.98 17.68 9.74
C TYR A 271 -19.27 16.80 8.53
N LEU A 272 -20.34 16.01 8.61
CA LEU A 272 -20.79 15.14 7.53
C LEU A 272 -22.17 15.64 7.04
N LYS A 273 -22.20 16.27 5.87
CA LYS A 273 -23.46 16.72 5.25
C LYS A 273 -24.05 15.57 4.45
N LEU A 274 -25.29 15.20 4.74
CA LEU A 274 -26.03 14.21 3.96
C LEU A 274 -26.25 14.75 2.52
N VAL A 275 -25.82 13.98 1.52
CA VAL A 275 -25.98 14.30 0.10
C VAL A 275 -27.10 13.45 -0.50
N LYS A 276 -27.10 12.15 -0.22
CA LYS A 276 -28.08 11.18 -0.72
C LYS A 276 -28.36 10.08 0.31
N GLY A 277 -29.51 9.45 0.17
CA GLY A 277 -29.90 8.32 0.99
C GLY A 277 -30.87 8.68 2.12
N GLU A 278 -31.00 7.78 3.08
CA GLU A 278 -31.94 7.90 4.19
C GLU A 278 -31.59 9.06 5.13
N LYS A 279 -32.63 9.82 5.52
CA LYS A 279 -32.49 10.91 6.49
C LYS A 279 -32.10 10.36 7.86
N ILE A 280 -31.39 11.19 8.60
CA ILE A 280 -30.95 10.93 9.97
C ILE A 280 -31.62 11.91 10.92
N THR A 281 -32.01 11.40 12.07
CA THR A 281 -32.65 12.19 13.14
C THR A 281 -31.73 12.32 14.36
N GLN A 282 -30.81 11.39 14.53
CA GLN A 282 -29.79 11.37 15.58
C GLN A 282 -28.41 11.76 15.00
N ASN A 283 -27.50 12.13 15.87
CA ASN A 283 -26.12 12.48 15.44
C ASN A 283 -25.25 11.22 15.26
N ASP A 284 -25.79 10.20 14.55
CA ASP A 284 -25.13 8.93 14.28
C ASP A 284 -25.20 8.59 12.76
N PRO A 285 -24.07 8.48 12.07
CA PRO A 285 -24.08 8.11 10.65
C PRO A 285 -24.57 6.68 10.39
N PHE A 286 -24.60 5.79 11.39
CA PHE A 286 -25.13 4.43 11.30
C PHE A 286 -26.57 4.29 11.77
N GLU A 287 -27.27 5.39 12.11
CA GLU A 287 -28.68 5.34 12.53
C GLU A 287 -29.51 4.45 11.61
N GLY A 288 -30.26 3.48 12.17
CA GLY A 288 -31.07 2.53 11.41
C GLY A 288 -30.30 1.41 10.69
N ILE A 289 -28.97 1.44 10.68
CA ILE A 289 -28.14 0.38 10.08
C ILE A 289 -27.77 -0.66 11.13
N ASN A 290 -28.14 -1.91 10.91
CA ASN A 290 -27.75 -2.99 11.82
C ASN A 290 -26.25 -3.32 11.64
N THR A 291 -25.44 -2.99 12.63
CA THR A 291 -24.01 -3.24 12.67
C THR A 291 -23.60 -4.43 13.55
N GLN A 292 -24.57 -5.19 14.06
CA GLN A 292 -24.37 -6.36 14.91
C GLN A 292 -24.42 -7.67 14.10
N TRP A 293 -24.03 -8.77 14.71
CA TRP A 293 -24.11 -10.09 14.11
C TRP A 293 -25.54 -10.54 13.74
N THR A 294 -26.57 -9.94 14.32
CA THR A 294 -27.98 -10.16 13.97
C THR A 294 -28.31 -9.75 12.53
N ARG A 295 -27.45 -8.94 11.86
CA ARG A 295 -27.61 -8.63 10.43
C ARG A 295 -27.36 -9.82 9.49
N VAL A 296 -26.69 -10.87 10.00
CA VAL A 296 -26.38 -12.10 9.26
C VAL A 296 -27.27 -13.22 9.78
N LYS A 297 -27.96 -13.92 8.89
CA LYS A 297 -28.78 -15.08 9.27
C LYS A 297 -27.91 -16.10 9.99
N GLY A 298 -28.31 -16.51 11.19
CA GLY A 298 -27.53 -17.41 12.05
C GLY A 298 -26.38 -16.75 12.83
N GLY A 299 -26.21 -15.42 12.72
CA GLY A 299 -25.09 -14.71 13.36
C GLY A 299 -25.29 -14.38 14.85
N ALA A 300 -26.53 -14.28 15.34
CA ALA A 300 -26.79 -13.87 16.75
C ALA A 300 -26.01 -14.68 17.80
N PRO A 301 -25.89 -16.02 17.73
CA PRO A 301 -25.08 -16.78 18.68
C PRO A 301 -23.59 -16.45 18.60
N ILE A 302 -23.10 -16.07 17.40
CA ILE A 302 -21.69 -15.68 17.17
C ILE A 302 -21.40 -14.38 17.94
N GLY A 303 -22.27 -13.37 17.82
CA GLY A 303 -22.13 -12.12 18.54
C GLY A 303 -22.03 -12.33 20.05
N LYS A 304 -22.94 -13.11 20.61
CA LYS A 304 -22.92 -13.47 22.04
C LYS A 304 -21.65 -14.19 22.48
N ALA A 305 -21.17 -15.13 21.65
CA ALA A 305 -19.93 -15.84 21.95
C ALA A 305 -18.71 -14.90 21.95
N ILE A 306 -18.66 -13.93 21.01
CA ILE A 306 -17.60 -12.92 20.96
C ILE A 306 -17.69 -11.98 22.16
N GLU A 307 -18.89 -11.54 22.57
CA GLU A 307 -19.09 -10.72 23.77
C GLU A 307 -18.52 -11.41 24.99
N LYS A 308 -18.84 -12.69 25.17
CA LYS A 308 -18.28 -13.48 26.27
C LYS A 308 -16.75 -13.52 26.23
N ILE A 309 -16.13 -13.68 25.06
CA ILE A 309 -14.66 -13.66 24.95
C ILE A 309 -14.10 -12.28 25.33
N ILE A 310 -14.77 -11.20 24.97
CA ILE A 310 -14.39 -9.83 25.32
C ILE A 310 -14.44 -9.63 26.84
N ASP A 311 -15.50 -10.08 27.49
CA ASP A 311 -15.70 -9.95 28.92
C ASP A 311 -14.69 -10.78 29.73
N ASP A 312 -14.37 -11.99 29.26
CA ASP A 312 -13.45 -12.93 29.90
C ASP A 312 -11.96 -12.70 29.51
N PHE A 313 -11.63 -11.64 28.74
CA PHE A 313 -10.30 -11.46 28.18
C PHE A 313 -9.24 -11.18 29.24
N ASP A 314 -8.21 -12.04 29.30
CA ASP A 314 -7.06 -11.89 30.17
C ASP A 314 -5.90 -11.19 29.44
N PHE A 315 -5.65 -9.91 29.76
CA PHE A 315 -4.57 -9.12 29.16
C PHE A 315 -3.17 -9.68 29.42
N SER A 316 -2.98 -10.48 30.50
CA SER A 316 -1.71 -11.13 30.80
C SER A 316 -1.52 -12.46 30.09
N ALA A 317 -2.61 -13.06 29.60
CA ALA A 317 -2.63 -14.38 28.99
C ALA A 317 -3.64 -14.48 27.82
N PRO A 318 -3.45 -13.74 26.72
CA PRO A 318 -4.37 -13.73 25.57
C PRO A 318 -4.64 -15.12 24.99
N PHE A 319 -3.69 -16.05 25.10
CA PHE A 319 -3.83 -17.43 24.62
C PHE A 319 -4.99 -18.18 25.25
N LYS A 320 -5.48 -17.78 26.43
CA LYS A 320 -6.66 -18.37 27.07
C LYS A 320 -7.94 -18.21 26.24
N SER A 321 -8.00 -17.19 25.37
CA SER A 321 -9.13 -16.96 24.47
C SER A 321 -9.12 -17.88 23.24
N VAL A 322 -8.04 -18.60 22.96
CA VAL A 322 -7.85 -19.35 21.70
C VAL A 322 -8.89 -20.45 21.52
N ALA A 323 -9.20 -21.22 22.55
CA ALA A 323 -10.19 -22.29 22.47
C ALA A 323 -11.58 -21.75 22.04
N SER A 324 -12.05 -20.70 22.70
CA SER A 324 -13.32 -20.04 22.37
C SER A 324 -13.31 -19.38 20.99
N LEU A 325 -12.18 -18.78 20.58
CA LEU A 325 -12.03 -18.23 19.23
C LEU A 325 -12.07 -19.32 18.14
N LEU A 326 -11.54 -20.50 18.40
CA LEU A 326 -11.63 -21.64 17.48
C LEU A 326 -13.08 -22.14 17.33
N GLU A 327 -13.89 -22.12 18.41
CA GLU A 327 -15.32 -22.39 18.34
C GLU A 327 -16.05 -21.34 17.50
N VAL A 328 -15.85 -20.06 17.81
CA VAL A 328 -16.42 -18.94 17.03
C VAL A 328 -16.04 -19.02 15.56
N LYS A 329 -14.77 -19.36 15.23
CA LYS A 329 -14.34 -19.59 13.85
C LYS A 329 -15.17 -20.68 13.18
N THR A 330 -15.44 -21.78 13.87
CA THR A 330 -16.26 -22.87 13.35
C THR A 330 -17.69 -22.39 13.06
N MET A 331 -18.30 -21.63 13.99
CA MET A 331 -19.63 -21.06 13.79
C MET A 331 -19.68 -20.11 12.60
N ILE A 332 -18.68 -19.23 12.42
CA ILE A 332 -18.59 -18.33 11.28
C ILE A 332 -18.49 -19.12 9.97
N MET A 333 -17.73 -20.22 9.94
CA MET A 333 -17.57 -21.05 8.74
C MET A 333 -18.86 -21.80 8.35
N GLN A 334 -19.79 -21.99 9.26
CA GLN A 334 -21.09 -22.61 9.00
C GLN A 334 -22.14 -21.65 8.44
N LEU A 335 -21.89 -20.32 8.45
CA LEU A 335 -22.82 -19.35 7.89
C LEU A 335 -22.99 -19.54 6.38
N ASP A 336 -24.20 -19.27 5.86
CA ASP A 336 -24.48 -19.22 4.42
C ASP A 336 -23.90 -17.95 3.76
N ASP A 337 -23.90 -16.82 4.48
CA ASP A 337 -23.39 -15.54 3.99
C ASP A 337 -21.93 -15.63 3.56
N SER A 338 -21.65 -15.17 2.36
CA SER A 338 -20.29 -15.17 1.82
C SER A 338 -19.49 -13.91 2.13
N HIS A 339 -20.13 -12.74 2.32
CA HIS A 339 -19.43 -11.47 2.52
C HIS A 339 -18.82 -11.39 3.91
N TRP A 340 -19.65 -11.33 4.96
CA TRP A 340 -19.18 -11.25 6.32
C TRP A 340 -18.47 -12.52 6.79
N LYS A 341 -18.92 -13.69 6.34
CA LYS A 341 -18.20 -14.95 6.55
C LYS A 341 -16.75 -14.86 6.11
N ASN A 342 -16.50 -14.40 4.86
CA ASN A 342 -15.14 -14.30 4.31
C ASN A 342 -14.27 -13.27 5.06
N ILE A 343 -14.84 -12.12 5.43
CA ILE A 343 -14.14 -11.07 6.16
C ILE A 343 -13.80 -11.54 7.57
N LYS A 344 -14.81 -11.97 8.32
CA LYS A 344 -14.67 -12.34 9.73
C LYS A 344 -13.87 -13.63 9.93
N THR A 345 -13.88 -14.56 8.95
CA THR A 345 -12.98 -15.72 8.94
C THR A 345 -11.51 -15.30 8.85
N LYS A 346 -11.18 -14.26 8.06
CA LYS A 346 -9.79 -13.75 7.98
C LYS A 346 -9.39 -13.04 9.28
N GLU A 347 -10.28 -12.21 9.82
CA GLU A 347 -10.05 -11.48 11.06
C GLU A 347 -9.82 -12.43 12.23
N ILE A 348 -10.69 -13.43 12.43
CA ILE A 348 -10.56 -14.38 13.55
C ILE A 348 -9.33 -15.28 13.43
N LYS A 349 -8.94 -15.69 12.22
CA LYS A 349 -7.69 -16.44 12.01
C LYS A 349 -6.45 -15.62 12.42
N SER A 350 -6.40 -14.35 12.03
CA SER A 350 -5.34 -13.43 12.45
C SER A 350 -5.33 -13.26 13.98
N LEU A 351 -6.51 -13.12 14.58
CA LEU A 351 -6.67 -12.95 16.01
C LEU A 351 -6.19 -14.17 16.81
N ILE A 352 -6.50 -15.39 16.35
CA ILE A 352 -6.00 -16.62 16.97
C ILE A 352 -4.46 -16.66 16.95
N ILE A 353 -3.84 -16.31 15.80
CA ILE A 353 -2.37 -16.25 15.67
C ILE A 353 -1.78 -15.23 16.64
N GLN A 354 -2.41 -14.07 16.79
CA GLN A 354 -1.99 -13.01 17.71
C GLN A 354 -2.14 -13.42 19.17
N CYS A 355 -3.26 -14.05 19.55
CA CYS A 355 -3.48 -14.57 20.91
C CYS A 355 -2.45 -15.63 21.30
N LEU A 356 -2.01 -16.46 20.36
CA LEU A 356 -0.92 -17.41 20.56
C LEU A 356 0.46 -16.75 20.61
N GLY A 357 0.58 -15.51 20.12
CA GLY A 357 1.87 -14.87 19.88
C GLY A 357 2.73 -15.56 18.82
N LEU A 358 2.11 -16.35 17.91
CA LEU A 358 2.87 -17.09 16.89
C LEU A 358 3.68 -16.15 16.01
N GLU A 359 4.99 -16.40 15.98
CA GLU A 359 5.92 -15.74 15.07
C GLU A 359 6.07 -16.58 13.80
N LEU A 360 5.69 -15.99 12.68
CA LEU A 360 5.68 -16.66 11.37
C LEU A 360 6.56 -15.87 10.40
N GLN A 361 7.61 -16.48 9.90
CA GLN A 361 8.52 -15.85 8.95
C GLN A 361 8.77 -16.76 7.75
N LEU A 362 8.76 -16.18 6.57
CA LEU A 362 9.11 -16.81 5.30
C LEU A 362 10.09 -15.88 4.58
N ASN A 363 11.36 -16.25 4.59
CA ASN A 363 12.44 -15.38 4.16
C ASN A 363 13.20 -15.94 2.95
N ALA A 364 13.41 -15.09 1.95
CA ALA A 364 14.37 -15.31 0.88
C ALA A 364 15.76 -14.88 1.33
N GLN A 365 16.80 -15.54 0.84
CA GLN A 365 18.20 -15.17 1.11
C GLN A 365 18.60 -13.86 0.42
N ILE A 366 17.95 -13.52 -0.68
CA ILE A 366 18.23 -12.34 -1.52
C ILE A 366 16.96 -11.50 -1.71
N PRO A 367 17.08 -10.16 -1.92
CA PRO A 367 15.90 -9.29 -2.06
C PRO A 367 15.16 -9.46 -3.38
N TYR A 368 15.84 -9.91 -4.41
CA TYR A 368 15.27 -10.19 -5.73
C TYR A 368 16.05 -11.28 -6.46
N GLY A 369 15.41 -11.91 -7.43
CA GLY A 369 16.05 -12.84 -8.34
C GLY A 369 15.46 -12.76 -9.74
N VAL A 370 16.07 -13.48 -10.68
CA VAL A 370 15.64 -13.56 -12.08
C VAL A 370 15.06 -14.94 -12.38
N LEU A 371 14.26 -15.05 -13.43
CA LEU A 371 13.65 -16.33 -13.83
C LEU A 371 14.71 -17.39 -14.14
N GLY A 372 14.54 -18.60 -13.60
CA GLY A 372 15.45 -19.74 -13.73
C GLY A 372 16.60 -19.74 -12.70
N GLU A 373 16.74 -18.70 -11.86
CA GLU A 373 17.72 -18.68 -10.77
C GLU A 373 17.26 -19.53 -9.60
N ASN A 374 18.18 -20.23 -8.91
CA ASN A 374 17.87 -20.94 -7.68
C ASN A 374 17.78 -19.97 -6.49
N LEU A 375 16.72 -20.11 -5.70
CA LEU A 375 16.42 -19.32 -4.53
C LEU A 375 16.42 -20.17 -3.27
N GLN A 376 17.23 -19.82 -2.30
CA GLN A 376 17.16 -20.39 -0.96
C GLN A 376 16.11 -19.66 -0.13
N ILE A 377 15.24 -20.45 0.49
CA ILE A 377 14.13 -19.99 1.32
C ILE A 377 14.22 -20.62 2.71
N SER A 378 13.86 -19.85 3.72
CA SER A 378 13.75 -20.34 5.10
C SER A 378 12.37 -20.01 5.69
N PHE A 379 11.76 -21.01 6.33
CA PHE A 379 10.68 -20.83 7.29
C PHE A 379 11.27 -20.78 8.69
N LEU A 380 10.84 -19.81 9.48
CA LEU A 380 11.09 -19.76 10.92
C LEU A 380 9.74 -19.55 11.60
N ILE A 381 9.39 -20.48 12.50
CA ILE A 381 8.11 -20.51 13.19
C ILE A 381 8.39 -20.73 14.67
N ASN A 382 7.84 -19.86 15.53
CA ASN A 382 7.97 -19.96 16.97
C ASN A 382 6.59 -19.88 17.63
N ASN A 383 6.33 -20.78 18.59
CA ASN A 383 5.13 -20.77 19.44
C ASN A 383 5.54 -20.39 20.87
N PRO A 384 5.36 -19.14 21.31
CA PRO A 384 5.66 -18.75 22.69
C PRO A 384 4.55 -19.15 23.68
N SER A 385 3.35 -19.55 23.20
CA SER A 385 2.24 -19.93 24.08
C SER A 385 2.45 -21.32 24.70
N PRO A 386 1.80 -21.61 25.83
CA PRO A 386 1.81 -22.94 26.44
C PRO A 386 0.89 -23.93 25.74
N LEU A 387 0.08 -23.48 24.74
CA LEU A 387 -0.89 -24.33 24.06
C LEU A 387 -0.20 -25.28 23.06
N THR A 388 -0.82 -26.45 22.86
CA THR A 388 -0.38 -27.42 21.87
C THR A 388 -0.65 -26.91 20.45
N VAL A 389 0.40 -26.63 19.72
CA VAL A 389 0.34 -26.20 18.32
C VAL A 389 1.21 -27.13 17.50
N SER A 390 0.63 -27.79 16.49
CA SER A 390 1.35 -28.62 15.53
C SER A 390 1.32 -27.99 14.15
N LEU A 391 2.45 -27.97 13.46
CA LEU A 391 2.57 -27.60 12.04
C LEU A 391 2.40 -28.87 11.22
N ASN A 392 1.20 -29.05 10.64
CA ASN A 392 0.89 -30.27 9.88
C ASN A 392 1.57 -30.26 8.52
N SER A 393 1.46 -29.15 7.78
CA SER A 393 2.07 -29.05 6.45
C SER A 393 2.35 -27.60 6.03
N ILE A 394 3.28 -27.47 5.09
CA ILE A 394 3.59 -26.24 4.35
C ILE A 394 3.31 -26.49 2.87
N GLN A 395 2.39 -25.73 2.29
CA GLN A 395 2.19 -25.70 0.84
C GLN A 395 2.98 -24.53 0.23
N TRP A 396 3.92 -24.89 -0.65
CA TRP A 396 4.73 -23.95 -1.44
C TRP A 396 4.53 -24.22 -2.93
N LYS A 397 3.93 -23.27 -3.65
CA LYS A 397 3.52 -23.46 -5.05
C LYS A 397 2.67 -24.76 -5.18
N ASN A 398 3.09 -25.69 -6.02
CA ASN A 398 2.42 -26.97 -6.24
C ASN A 398 2.96 -28.13 -5.38
N LYS A 399 3.87 -27.82 -4.43
CA LYS A 399 4.46 -28.82 -3.52
C LYS A 399 3.86 -28.66 -2.13
N THR A 400 3.55 -29.78 -1.48
CA THR A 400 3.18 -29.83 -0.06
C THR A 400 4.25 -30.60 0.67
N PHE A 401 4.72 -30.03 1.78
CA PHE A 401 5.65 -30.66 2.72
C PHE A 401 4.83 -31.06 3.94
N ASP A 402 4.54 -32.35 4.08
CA ASP A 402 3.91 -32.90 5.28
C ASP A 402 4.97 -33.01 6.38
N LEU A 403 4.69 -32.43 7.54
CA LEU A 403 5.66 -32.27 8.61
C LEU A 403 5.19 -32.92 9.91
N ASN A 404 3.93 -32.66 10.30
CA ASN A 404 3.33 -33.11 11.57
C ASN A 404 4.22 -32.78 12.79
N GLU A 405 4.84 -31.57 12.76
CA GLU A 405 5.80 -31.11 13.77
C GLU A 405 5.09 -30.46 14.95
N ASN A 406 5.31 -30.97 16.14
CA ASN A 406 4.81 -30.34 17.35
C ASN A 406 5.72 -29.16 17.75
N LEU A 407 5.21 -27.94 17.70
CA LEU A 407 5.94 -26.73 18.03
C LEU A 407 6.09 -26.61 19.56
N LYS A 408 7.28 -26.91 20.06
CA LYS A 408 7.61 -26.77 21.49
C LYS A 408 7.59 -25.30 21.89
N THR A 409 7.10 -25.02 23.09
CA THR A 409 7.00 -23.64 23.62
C THR A 409 8.34 -22.92 23.57
N ASN A 410 8.37 -21.80 22.86
CA ASN A 410 9.52 -20.90 22.71
C ASN A 410 10.78 -21.54 22.11
N LEU A 411 10.63 -22.66 21.39
CA LEU A 411 11.70 -23.31 20.64
C LEU A 411 11.44 -23.15 19.13
N PRO A 412 12.21 -22.30 18.43
CA PRO A 412 11.95 -22.03 17.01
C PRO A 412 12.13 -23.26 16.12
N PHE A 413 11.12 -23.57 15.30
CA PHE A 413 11.22 -24.49 14.19
C PHE A 413 11.80 -23.76 12.97
N ASN A 414 12.81 -24.37 12.35
CA ASN A 414 13.46 -23.81 11.16
C ASN A 414 13.52 -24.87 10.04
N LYS A 415 13.04 -24.50 8.85
CA LYS A 415 13.14 -25.36 7.64
C LYS A 415 13.67 -24.54 6.48
N LYS A 416 14.74 -25.02 5.85
CA LYS A 416 15.33 -24.42 4.64
C LYS A 416 15.11 -25.33 3.44
N PHE A 417 14.94 -24.77 2.27
CA PHE A 417 14.91 -25.50 1.01
C PHE A 417 15.26 -24.57 -0.16
N GLU A 418 15.58 -25.19 -1.29
CA GLU A 418 15.83 -24.48 -2.54
C GLU A 418 14.64 -24.63 -3.49
N THR A 419 14.43 -23.62 -4.30
CA THR A 419 13.41 -23.59 -5.35
C THR A 419 13.88 -22.75 -6.52
N GLU A 420 13.56 -23.18 -7.72
CA GLU A 420 13.77 -22.35 -8.90
C GLU A 420 12.79 -21.18 -8.94
N ILE A 421 13.28 -19.98 -9.30
CA ILE A 421 12.45 -18.80 -9.51
C ILE A 421 11.72 -18.93 -10.83
N ASN A 422 10.40 -19.01 -10.75
CA ASN A 422 9.49 -19.06 -11.90
C ASN A 422 8.27 -18.16 -11.62
N GLY A 423 7.51 -17.84 -12.67
CA GLY A 423 6.35 -16.95 -12.56
C GLY A 423 6.48 -15.73 -13.46
N GLU A 424 5.96 -14.61 -13.03
CA GLU A 424 5.98 -13.36 -13.78
C GLU A 424 6.90 -12.34 -13.12
N ILE A 425 7.53 -11.49 -13.94
CA ILE A 425 8.31 -10.35 -13.46
C ILE A 425 7.39 -9.43 -12.64
N ASN A 426 7.83 -9.06 -11.44
CA ASN A 426 7.08 -8.16 -10.58
C ASN A 426 7.13 -6.73 -11.12
N SER A 427 5.98 -6.25 -11.54
CA SER A 427 5.75 -4.88 -11.97
C SER A 427 4.45 -4.39 -11.35
N PRO A 428 4.29 -3.10 -11.08
CA PRO A 428 3.00 -2.56 -10.70
C PRO A 428 1.95 -2.93 -11.75
N TYR A 429 0.88 -3.64 -11.35
CA TYR A 429 -0.09 -4.20 -12.30
C TYR A 429 -0.75 -3.14 -13.19
N TRP A 430 -0.90 -1.91 -12.66
CA TRP A 430 -1.49 -0.78 -13.40
C TRP A 430 -0.56 -0.19 -14.47
N LEU A 431 0.72 -0.60 -14.49
CA LEU A 431 1.74 -0.22 -15.47
C LEU A 431 2.10 -1.36 -16.42
N SER A 432 1.35 -2.47 -16.41
CA SER A 432 1.65 -3.65 -17.23
C SER A 432 1.43 -3.41 -18.72
N GLN A 433 0.66 -2.37 -19.09
CA GLN A 433 0.42 -1.95 -20.47
C GLN A 433 0.53 -0.43 -20.59
N ILE A 434 0.75 0.05 -21.83
CA ILE A 434 0.78 1.48 -22.12
C ILE A 434 -0.64 2.05 -21.99
N GLY A 435 -0.81 3.01 -21.08
CA GLY A 435 -2.06 3.73 -20.85
C GLY A 435 -2.24 4.93 -21.80
N SER A 436 -3.35 5.65 -21.59
CA SER A 436 -3.60 6.96 -22.18
C SER A 436 -3.18 8.09 -21.24
N GLN A 437 -3.41 9.33 -21.63
CA GLN A 437 -3.19 10.50 -20.75
C GLN A 437 -4.02 10.43 -19.47
N GLY A 438 -5.26 9.94 -19.56
CA GLY A 438 -6.21 9.93 -18.44
C GLY A 438 -6.37 8.57 -17.75
N MET A 439 -5.83 7.50 -18.30
CA MET A 439 -6.07 6.15 -17.80
C MET A 439 -4.81 5.29 -17.86
N TYR A 440 -4.54 4.57 -16.79
CA TYR A 440 -3.65 3.41 -16.83
C TYR A 440 -4.30 2.25 -17.60
N ALA A 441 -3.48 1.35 -18.13
CA ALA A 441 -3.95 0.14 -18.80
C ALA A 441 -3.31 -1.12 -18.21
N THR A 442 -4.07 -2.21 -18.15
CA THR A 442 -3.59 -3.47 -17.62
C THR A 442 -4.28 -4.68 -18.26
N ASP A 443 -3.53 -5.76 -18.47
CA ASP A 443 -4.04 -7.10 -18.76
C ASP A 443 -4.47 -7.85 -17.47
N LYS A 444 -4.06 -7.36 -16.30
CA LYS A 444 -4.31 -7.95 -14.98
C LYS A 444 -5.66 -7.50 -14.38
N LYS A 445 -6.75 -7.61 -15.15
CA LYS A 445 -8.09 -7.09 -14.80
C LYS A 445 -8.57 -7.48 -13.39
N LYS A 446 -8.22 -8.69 -12.92
CA LYS A 446 -8.59 -9.19 -11.57
C LYS A 446 -8.02 -8.37 -10.42
N TRP A 447 -6.97 -7.58 -10.66
CA TRP A 447 -6.31 -6.76 -9.64
C TRP A 447 -6.77 -5.30 -9.64
N ILE A 448 -7.59 -4.89 -10.63
CA ILE A 448 -8.13 -3.52 -10.67
C ILE A 448 -8.80 -3.21 -9.33
N GLY A 449 -8.42 -2.08 -8.77
CA GLY A 449 -8.86 -1.63 -7.44
C GLY A 449 -7.90 -1.97 -6.30
N ALA A 450 -6.99 -2.92 -6.46
CA ALA A 450 -5.98 -3.20 -5.44
C ALA A 450 -4.93 -2.08 -5.35
N ALA A 451 -4.40 -1.86 -4.16
CA ALA A 451 -3.33 -0.87 -3.97
C ALA A 451 -2.01 -1.33 -4.58
N ASN A 452 -1.61 -2.58 -4.33
CA ASN A 452 -0.37 -3.18 -4.82
C ASN A 452 -0.63 -4.44 -5.65
N THR A 453 0.37 -4.79 -6.46
CA THR A 453 0.50 -6.13 -7.03
C THR A 453 0.69 -7.13 -5.89
N PRO A 454 0.00 -8.28 -5.90
CA PRO A 454 0.21 -9.32 -4.90
C PRO A 454 1.66 -9.80 -4.85
N ALA A 455 2.08 -10.33 -3.71
CA ALA A 455 3.41 -10.92 -3.54
C ALA A 455 3.66 -12.02 -4.58
N ALA A 456 4.90 -12.10 -5.10
CA ALA A 456 5.30 -13.09 -6.10
C ALA A 456 5.06 -14.52 -5.61
N TYR A 457 5.34 -14.77 -4.33
CA TYR A 457 5.18 -16.06 -3.70
C TYR A 457 4.46 -15.95 -2.37
N ILE A 458 3.56 -16.89 -2.15
CA ILE A 458 2.80 -17.05 -0.92
C ILE A 458 2.81 -18.53 -0.54
N ALA A 459 3.25 -18.82 0.68
CA ALA A 459 3.09 -20.16 1.26
C ALA A 459 1.79 -20.24 2.05
N LYS A 460 1.20 -21.44 2.11
CA LYS A 460 0.11 -21.74 3.04
C LYS A 460 0.63 -22.68 4.12
N LEU A 461 0.35 -22.31 5.37
CA LEU A 461 0.73 -23.06 6.56
C LEU A 461 -0.55 -23.66 7.16
N ASN A 462 -0.51 -24.96 7.40
CA ASN A 462 -1.62 -25.70 8.01
C ASN A 462 -1.21 -26.12 9.42
N PHE A 463 -1.90 -25.55 10.40
CA PHE A 463 -1.69 -25.84 11.82
C PHE A 463 -2.85 -26.67 12.39
N SER A 464 -2.55 -27.50 13.36
CA SER A 464 -3.50 -28.03 14.34
C SER A 464 -3.26 -27.32 15.67
N ILE A 465 -4.29 -26.68 16.21
CA ILE A 465 -4.27 -25.97 17.48
C ILE A 465 -5.37 -26.55 18.34
N GLU A 466 -5.01 -27.16 19.48
CA GLU A 466 -5.96 -27.87 20.34
C GLU A 466 -6.88 -28.84 19.53
N GLY A 467 -6.29 -29.56 18.56
CA GLY A 467 -7.02 -30.49 17.69
C GLY A 467 -7.82 -29.87 16.55
N LYS A 468 -7.89 -28.52 16.42
CA LYS A 468 -8.63 -27.82 15.36
C LYS A 468 -7.71 -27.24 14.31
N THR A 469 -8.09 -27.36 13.04
CA THR A 469 -7.30 -26.89 11.90
C THR A 469 -7.35 -25.37 11.75
N LEU A 470 -6.19 -24.74 11.56
CA LEU A 470 -6.01 -23.34 11.16
C LEU A 470 -5.10 -23.26 9.94
N ILE A 471 -5.60 -22.71 8.83
CA ILE A 471 -4.79 -22.46 7.63
C ILE A 471 -4.59 -20.96 7.48
N THR A 472 -3.33 -20.54 7.38
CA THR A 472 -2.94 -19.14 7.11
C THR A 472 -2.01 -19.04 5.92
N SER A 473 -1.84 -17.83 5.37
CA SER A 473 -0.98 -17.55 4.21
C SER A 473 0.13 -16.59 4.62
N LEU A 474 1.34 -16.86 4.15
CA LEU A 474 2.53 -16.08 4.47
C LEU A 474 3.25 -15.67 3.18
N PRO A 475 3.38 -14.37 2.87
CA PRO A 475 4.12 -13.89 1.71
C PRO A 475 5.63 -14.06 1.91
N LEU A 476 6.34 -14.35 0.81
CA LEU A 476 7.81 -14.39 0.81
C LEU A 476 8.36 -12.97 0.97
N GLN A 477 9.25 -12.80 1.93
CA GLN A 477 9.94 -11.55 2.23
C GLN A 477 11.45 -11.73 2.16
N TYR A 478 12.18 -10.64 2.01
CA TYR A 478 13.60 -10.56 2.27
C TYR A 478 13.82 -9.85 3.60
N ARG A 479 14.59 -10.47 4.48
CA ARG A 479 14.95 -9.94 5.80
C ARG A 479 16.44 -9.73 5.87
N LYS A 480 16.87 -8.54 6.28
CA LYS A 480 18.28 -8.24 6.58
C LYS A 480 18.40 -7.44 7.87
N THR A 481 19.55 -7.55 8.50
CA THR A 481 19.96 -6.63 9.55
C THR A 481 20.72 -5.47 8.92
N ASP A 482 20.22 -4.27 9.10
CA ASP A 482 20.90 -3.04 8.70
C ASP A 482 21.58 -2.44 9.95
N PRO A 483 22.86 -2.05 9.89
CA PRO A 483 23.56 -1.56 11.09
C PRO A 483 23.00 -0.24 11.65
N VAL A 484 22.25 0.52 10.85
CA VAL A 484 21.65 1.80 11.28
C VAL A 484 20.17 1.65 11.61
N LYS A 485 19.44 0.88 10.79
CA LYS A 485 17.98 0.73 10.87
C LYS A 485 17.52 -0.49 11.68
N GLY A 486 18.44 -1.40 12.01
CA GLY A 486 18.11 -2.68 12.62
C GLY A 486 17.51 -3.65 11.61
N GLU A 487 16.39 -4.27 11.94
CA GLU A 487 15.71 -5.21 11.06
C GLU A 487 14.99 -4.48 9.92
N VAL A 488 15.29 -4.86 8.69
CA VAL A 488 14.63 -4.37 7.48
C VAL A 488 13.94 -5.53 6.76
N LEU A 489 12.63 -5.43 6.60
CA LEU A 489 11.80 -6.37 5.87
C LEU A 489 11.32 -5.74 4.55
N THR A 490 11.51 -6.45 3.44
CA THR A 490 11.02 -6.04 2.12
C THR A 490 10.37 -7.21 1.42
N SER A 491 9.45 -6.95 0.49
CA SER A 491 8.91 -8.00 -0.37
C SER A 491 10.01 -8.57 -1.27
N PHE A 492 9.96 -9.88 -1.54
CA PHE A 492 10.79 -10.49 -2.56
C PHE A 492 10.27 -10.13 -3.96
N HIS A 493 11.17 -9.82 -4.90
CA HIS A 493 10.84 -9.43 -6.27
C HIS A 493 11.45 -10.36 -7.32
N ILE A 494 10.70 -10.63 -8.39
CA ILE A 494 11.22 -11.25 -9.60
C ILE A 494 11.50 -10.12 -10.61
N LEU A 495 12.76 -9.94 -10.99
CA LEU A 495 13.20 -8.87 -11.88
C LEU A 495 13.60 -9.43 -13.26
N PRO A 496 13.72 -8.59 -14.32
CA PRO A 496 14.32 -8.99 -15.58
C PRO A 496 15.81 -9.33 -15.40
N ASP A 497 16.41 -10.06 -16.35
CA ASP A 497 17.81 -10.49 -16.23
C ASP A 497 18.80 -9.33 -16.25
N ALA A 498 18.44 -8.24 -16.92
CA ALA A 498 19.23 -7.01 -16.95
C ALA A 498 18.35 -5.76 -17.05
N SER A 499 18.92 -4.65 -16.66
CA SER A 499 18.41 -3.30 -16.91
C SER A 499 19.30 -2.62 -17.93
N ILE A 500 18.69 -1.96 -18.92
CA ILE A 500 19.39 -1.19 -19.95
C ILE A 500 18.91 0.25 -19.86
N GLN A 501 19.83 1.19 -19.71
CA GLN A 501 19.49 2.59 -19.57
C GLN A 501 20.33 3.47 -20.49
N VAL A 502 19.67 4.35 -21.23
CA VAL A 502 20.34 5.46 -21.93
C VAL A 502 20.52 6.60 -20.92
N GLU A 503 21.71 7.22 -20.91
CA GLU A 503 22.11 8.22 -19.90
C GLU A 503 21.11 9.38 -19.72
N ALA A 504 20.53 9.89 -20.82
CA ALA A 504 19.60 10.99 -20.76
C ALA A 504 18.23 10.64 -21.38
N PRO A 505 17.11 11.13 -20.84
CA PRO A 505 15.78 10.88 -21.40
C PRO A 505 15.55 11.64 -22.73
N VAL A 506 16.29 12.73 -22.95
CA VAL A 506 16.19 13.57 -24.16
C VAL A 506 17.59 14.04 -24.59
N TYR A 507 17.85 13.95 -25.87
CA TYR A 507 19.04 14.54 -26.50
C TYR A 507 18.65 15.53 -27.59
N LEU A 508 19.26 16.71 -27.55
CA LEU A 508 19.15 17.73 -28.59
C LEU A 508 20.40 17.71 -29.43
N PHE A 509 20.25 17.74 -30.76
CA PHE A 509 21.33 17.76 -31.75
C PHE A 509 21.13 18.94 -32.71
N ALA A 510 22.23 19.55 -33.11
CA ALA A 510 22.23 20.29 -34.38
C ALA A 510 22.14 19.31 -35.55
N THR A 511 21.54 19.72 -36.67
CA THR A 511 21.49 18.91 -37.89
C THR A 511 22.90 18.48 -38.32
N GLY A 512 23.06 17.19 -38.68
CA GLY A 512 24.34 16.61 -39.02
C GLY A 512 25.34 16.39 -37.90
N GLN A 513 25.03 16.80 -36.65
CA GLN A 513 25.90 16.65 -35.49
C GLN A 513 26.13 15.17 -35.15
N ASN A 514 27.38 14.83 -34.84
CA ASN A 514 27.77 13.53 -34.31
C ASN A 514 28.00 13.66 -32.78
N ARG A 515 27.43 12.75 -31.99
CA ARG A 515 27.57 12.77 -30.54
C ARG A 515 27.73 11.36 -29.97
N ARG A 516 28.58 11.23 -28.95
CA ARG A 516 28.71 10.00 -28.17
C ARG A 516 27.52 9.85 -27.22
N LEU A 517 26.96 8.65 -27.18
CA LEU A 517 25.90 8.24 -26.27
C LEU A 517 26.41 7.15 -25.33
N LYS A 518 26.06 7.23 -24.07
CA LYS A 518 26.31 6.19 -23.09
C LYS A 518 25.05 5.37 -22.87
N VAL A 519 25.21 4.05 -22.89
CA VAL A 519 24.20 3.07 -22.54
C VAL A 519 24.75 2.20 -21.42
N SER A 520 24.14 2.24 -20.26
CA SER A 520 24.50 1.39 -19.11
C SER A 520 23.71 0.10 -19.14
N VAL A 521 24.38 -1.03 -18.92
CA VAL A 521 23.77 -2.35 -18.76
C VAL A 521 24.11 -2.88 -17.38
N LYS A 522 23.08 -3.06 -16.54
CA LYS A 522 23.19 -3.64 -15.20
C LYS A 522 22.72 -5.09 -15.23
N ASN A 523 23.60 -6.02 -14.89
CA ASN A 523 23.26 -7.43 -14.75
C ASN A 523 22.46 -7.64 -13.43
N LEU A 524 21.27 -8.22 -13.52
CA LEU A 524 20.40 -8.50 -12.35
C LEU A 524 20.37 -9.99 -11.98
N GLY A 525 20.91 -10.85 -12.85
CA GLY A 525 21.10 -12.28 -12.62
C GLY A 525 22.55 -12.65 -12.28
N PRO A 526 22.90 -13.93 -12.28
CA PRO A 526 24.27 -14.39 -12.03
C PRO A 526 25.26 -13.91 -13.08
N SER A 527 24.85 -13.91 -14.36
CA SER A 527 25.61 -13.38 -15.48
C SER A 527 24.70 -13.04 -16.66
N ILE A 528 25.15 -12.14 -17.53
CA ILE A 528 24.45 -11.79 -18.76
C ILE A 528 25.41 -11.73 -19.94
N LYS A 529 25.08 -12.41 -21.04
CA LYS A 529 25.83 -12.38 -22.30
C LYS A 529 24.89 -12.12 -23.46
N GLY A 530 25.30 -11.25 -24.39
CA GLY A 530 24.46 -10.92 -25.52
C GLY A 530 25.04 -9.78 -26.36
N THR A 531 24.27 -9.33 -27.35
CA THR A 531 24.62 -8.26 -28.25
C THR A 531 23.74 -7.04 -27.98
N LEU A 532 24.33 -5.93 -27.52
CA LEU A 532 23.66 -4.66 -27.27
C LEU A 532 23.61 -3.84 -28.58
N SER A 533 22.42 -3.34 -28.90
CA SER A 533 22.20 -2.43 -30.03
C SER A 533 21.15 -1.36 -29.67
N LEU A 534 21.03 -0.34 -30.56
CA LEU A 534 20.00 0.69 -30.43
C LEU A 534 19.17 0.76 -31.72
N GLU A 535 17.85 0.64 -31.58
CA GLU A 535 16.94 1.06 -32.66
C GLU A 535 16.94 2.58 -32.74
N THR A 536 17.19 3.11 -33.94
CA THR A 536 17.23 4.55 -34.20
C THR A 536 16.14 4.94 -35.21
N PRO A 537 15.72 6.22 -35.29
CA PRO A 537 14.88 6.68 -36.39
C PRO A 537 15.62 6.50 -37.75
N LYS A 538 14.88 6.32 -38.84
CA LYS A 538 15.41 5.91 -40.16
C LYS A 538 16.57 6.77 -40.69
N SER A 539 16.54 8.07 -40.46
CA SER A 539 17.54 9.03 -40.97
C SER A 539 18.76 9.20 -40.06
N TRP A 540 18.79 8.56 -38.88
CA TRP A 540 19.90 8.66 -37.95
C TRP A 540 20.92 7.53 -38.17
N LYS A 541 22.22 7.85 -38.10
CA LYS A 541 23.27 6.85 -38.27
C LYS A 541 23.91 6.48 -36.94
N LEU A 542 24.06 5.18 -36.67
CA LEU A 542 24.63 4.63 -35.44
C LEU A 542 25.97 3.92 -35.72
N THR A 543 26.97 4.17 -34.89
CA THR A 543 28.28 3.50 -34.94
C THR A 543 28.80 3.24 -33.52
N PRO A 544 29.24 2.00 -33.17
CA PRO A 544 29.05 0.79 -33.98
C PRO A 544 27.56 0.41 -34.04
N LYS A 545 27.16 -0.52 -34.89
CA LYS A 545 25.78 -1.00 -34.98
C LYS A 545 25.38 -1.83 -33.76
N SER A 546 26.36 -2.54 -33.19
CA SER A 546 26.17 -3.36 -31.98
C SER A 546 27.49 -3.53 -31.23
N ILE A 547 27.38 -3.90 -29.95
CA ILE A 547 28.50 -4.16 -29.02
C ILE A 547 28.21 -5.45 -28.26
N GLU A 548 29.21 -6.34 -28.15
CA GLU A 548 29.11 -7.54 -27.35
C GLU A 548 29.13 -7.19 -25.83
N VAL A 549 28.25 -7.81 -25.09
CA VAL A 549 28.09 -7.68 -23.64
C VAL A 549 28.39 -9.01 -22.98
N ASP A 550 29.31 -9.00 -22.04
CA ASP A 550 29.59 -10.12 -21.12
C ASP A 550 29.84 -9.56 -19.73
N ILE A 551 28.84 -9.72 -18.83
CA ILE A 551 28.90 -9.20 -17.47
C ILE A 551 28.61 -10.34 -16.50
N SER A 552 29.58 -10.67 -15.67
CA SER A 552 29.46 -11.66 -14.60
C SER A 552 29.31 -10.97 -13.24
N GLY A 553 28.46 -11.53 -12.39
CA GLY A 553 28.15 -11.02 -11.06
C GLY A 553 26.88 -10.18 -11.03
N LYS A 554 26.02 -10.52 -10.08
CA LYS A 554 24.72 -9.85 -9.82
C LYS A 554 24.94 -8.41 -9.36
N GLY A 555 24.23 -7.46 -9.95
CA GLY A 555 24.28 -6.04 -9.64
C GLY A 555 25.43 -5.28 -10.30
N ILE A 556 26.33 -5.95 -11.04
CA ILE A 556 27.42 -5.29 -11.78
C ILE A 556 26.83 -4.52 -12.97
N GLU A 557 27.29 -3.29 -13.16
CA GLU A 557 26.89 -2.38 -14.21
C GLU A 557 28.09 -1.98 -15.05
N ASN A 558 27.98 -2.07 -16.38
CA ASN A 558 28.98 -1.64 -17.33
C ASN A 558 28.41 -0.62 -18.30
N ASP A 559 29.24 0.34 -18.69
CA ASP A 559 28.90 1.41 -19.63
C ASP A 559 29.41 1.07 -21.03
N PHE A 560 28.54 1.24 -22.03
CA PHE A 560 28.81 1.01 -23.45
C PHE A 560 28.58 2.30 -24.23
N TYR A 561 29.37 2.55 -25.25
CA TYR A 561 29.36 3.82 -25.96
C TYR A 561 29.05 3.63 -27.44
N PHE A 562 28.10 4.40 -27.93
CA PHE A 562 27.71 4.51 -29.32
C PHE A 562 27.93 5.94 -29.79
N TYR A 563 28.18 6.12 -31.09
CA TYR A 563 28.15 7.42 -31.73
C TYR A 563 26.92 7.49 -32.63
N ILE A 564 26.15 8.54 -32.46
CA ILE A 564 24.94 8.78 -33.23
C ILE A 564 25.09 10.09 -34.01
N LYS A 565 24.83 10.03 -35.31
CA LYS A 565 24.83 11.19 -36.20
C LYS A 565 23.39 11.57 -36.53
N ALA A 566 23.03 12.82 -36.25
CA ALA A 566 21.72 13.38 -36.57
C ALA A 566 21.57 13.55 -38.12
N PRO A 567 20.32 13.53 -38.63
CA PRO A 567 20.07 13.84 -40.04
C PRO A 567 20.42 15.29 -40.36
N LEU A 568 20.51 15.61 -41.65
CA LEU A 568 20.71 16.99 -42.14
C LEU A 568 19.43 17.84 -42.08
N GLU A 569 18.31 17.21 -41.81
CA GLU A 569 16.99 17.85 -41.66
C GLU A 569 16.53 17.80 -40.22
N THR A 570 15.64 18.73 -39.83
CA THR A 570 15.01 18.72 -38.54
C THR A 570 14.17 17.45 -38.38
N GLY A 571 14.17 16.88 -37.17
CA GLY A 571 13.42 15.65 -36.92
C GLY A 571 13.36 15.26 -35.47
N ILE A 572 12.35 14.48 -35.13
CA ILE A 572 12.11 13.94 -33.79
C ILE A 572 11.95 12.42 -33.87
N GLY A 573 12.52 11.72 -32.91
CA GLY A 573 12.38 10.27 -32.83
C GLY A 573 12.77 9.72 -31.46
N PHE A 574 12.89 8.40 -31.39
CA PHE A 574 13.29 7.70 -30.16
C PHE A 574 14.42 6.74 -30.43
N LEU A 575 15.39 6.73 -29.55
CA LEU A 575 16.36 5.66 -29.39
C LEU A 575 15.76 4.62 -28.45
N LYS A 576 15.85 3.34 -28.84
CA LYS A 576 15.36 2.23 -28.02
C LYS A 576 16.49 1.19 -27.93
N PRO A 577 17.21 1.12 -26.81
CA PRO A 577 18.24 0.12 -26.62
C PRO A 577 17.60 -1.27 -26.46
N LEU A 578 18.30 -2.27 -26.94
CA LEU A 578 17.94 -3.67 -26.77
C LEU A 578 19.20 -4.52 -26.59
N LEU A 579 19.09 -5.51 -25.71
CA LEU A 579 20.10 -6.54 -25.51
C LEU A 579 19.52 -7.88 -25.97
N LEU A 580 20.07 -8.42 -27.03
CA LEU A 580 19.72 -9.73 -27.57
C LEU A 580 20.59 -10.79 -26.90
N THR A 581 20.00 -11.66 -26.09
CA THR A 581 20.65 -12.84 -25.50
C THR A 581 20.33 -14.08 -26.34
N LYS A 582 20.87 -15.23 -25.98
CA LYS A 582 20.56 -16.49 -26.66
C LYS A 582 19.07 -16.88 -26.61
N THR A 583 18.34 -16.45 -25.58
CA THR A 583 16.97 -16.93 -25.30
C THR A 583 15.92 -15.83 -25.34
N LYS A 584 16.29 -14.57 -25.20
CA LYS A 584 15.34 -13.45 -25.08
C LYS A 584 15.93 -12.11 -25.48
N THR A 585 15.05 -11.13 -25.73
CA THR A 585 15.40 -9.73 -25.97
C THR A 585 14.98 -8.91 -24.76
N ILE A 586 15.91 -8.18 -24.17
CA ILE A 586 15.67 -7.28 -23.03
C ILE A 586 15.60 -5.85 -23.57
N ARG A 587 14.57 -5.09 -23.17
CA ARG A 587 14.29 -3.72 -23.63
C ARG A 587 13.90 -2.79 -22.46
N SER A 588 14.03 -3.27 -21.24
CA SER A 588 13.58 -2.58 -20.04
C SER A 588 14.72 -1.91 -19.28
N SER A 589 14.41 -0.78 -18.67
CA SER A 589 15.20 -0.18 -17.60
C SER A 589 14.55 -0.49 -16.25
N LEU A 590 15.36 -0.52 -15.21
CA LEU A 590 14.94 -0.66 -13.81
C LEU A 590 15.32 0.59 -13.03
N GLN A 591 14.35 1.26 -12.46
CA GLN A 591 14.54 2.32 -11.48
C GLN A 591 14.29 1.77 -10.08
N GLU A 592 15.27 1.91 -9.20
CA GLU A 592 15.16 1.60 -7.79
C GLU A 592 14.71 2.86 -7.03
N ILE A 593 13.60 2.79 -6.31
CA ILE A 593 13.06 3.89 -5.50
C ILE A 593 13.28 3.52 -4.04
N THR A 594 14.08 4.31 -3.34
CA THR A 594 14.50 4.04 -1.97
C THR A 594 14.33 5.28 -1.10
N TYR A 595 13.38 5.22 -0.18
CA TYR A 595 13.10 6.22 0.84
C TYR A 595 12.94 5.53 2.20
N ASP A 596 13.28 6.22 3.29
CA ASP A 596 13.26 5.62 4.64
C ASP A 596 11.84 5.35 5.17
N HIS A 597 10.84 6.06 4.66
CA HIS A 597 9.45 6.00 5.13
C HIS A 597 8.55 5.04 4.35
N ILE A 598 9.05 4.48 3.26
CA ILE A 598 8.33 3.49 2.44
C ILE A 598 9.22 2.29 2.14
N PRO A 599 8.66 1.09 1.92
CA PRO A 599 9.42 -0.05 1.44
C PRO A 599 10.06 0.23 0.09
N LYS A 600 11.30 -0.27 -0.13
CA LYS A 600 11.99 -0.18 -1.41
C LYS A 600 11.12 -0.69 -2.55
N GLN A 601 11.04 0.07 -3.65
CA GLN A 601 10.26 -0.25 -4.83
C GLN A 601 11.14 -0.41 -6.06
N TYR A 602 10.64 -1.18 -7.03
CA TYR A 602 11.26 -1.39 -8.33
C TYR A 602 10.27 -1.01 -9.43
N LEU A 603 10.64 -0.02 -10.23
CA LEU A 603 9.87 0.39 -11.41
C LEU A 603 10.57 -0.10 -12.68
N ILE A 604 9.89 -0.99 -13.40
CA ILE A 604 10.36 -1.52 -14.68
C ILE A 604 9.63 -0.76 -15.78
N SER A 605 10.40 -0.12 -16.67
CA SER A 605 9.86 0.68 -17.76
C SER A 605 10.54 0.34 -19.08
N PRO A 606 9.89 0.52 -20.25
CA PRO A 606 10.57 0.43 -21.53
C PRO A 606 11.72 1.43 -21.59
N SER A 607 12.93 0.97 -21.90
CA SER A 607 14.08 1.85 -22.09
C SER A 607 13.95 2.61 -23.40
N LYS A 608 13.91 3.94 -23.33
CA LYS A 608 13.82 4.82 -24.50
C LYS A 608 14.36 6.20 -24.16
N SER A 609 14.95 6.86 -25.18
CA SER A 609 15.37 8.26 -25.09
C SER A 609 14.89 9.03 -26.32
N LYS A 610 14.35 10.24 -26.11
CA LYS A 610 13.91 11.10 -27.21
C LYS A 610 15.12 11.78 -27.86
N VAL A 611 15.18 11.80 -29.18
CA VAL A 611 16.18 12.55 -29.93
C VAL A 611 15.50 13.59 -30.81
N VAL A 612 16.06 14.79 -30.81
CA VAL A 612 15.55 15.93 -31.57
C VAL A 612 16.72 16.57 -32.33
N ALA A 613 16.60 16.67 -33.66
CA ALA A 613 17.51 17.41 -34.51
C ALA A 613 16.90 18.78 -34.86
N LEU A 614 17.65 19.84 -34.60
CA LEU A 614 17.24 21.23 -34.81
C LEU A 614 18.30 21.94 -35.68
N ASN A 615 17.86 22.89 -36.50
CA ASN A 615 18.75 23.78 -37.24
C ASN A 615 19.43 24.78 -36.32
#